data_a187d79b163a6fc4a17c3351fe296d31
#
_entry.id   a187d79b163a6fc4a17c3351fe296d31
#
_cell.length_a   1.000
_cell.length_b   1.000
_cell.length_c   1.000
_cell.angle_alpha   90.00
_cell.angle_beta   90.00
_cell.angle_gamma   90.00
#
_symmetry.space_group_name_H-M   'P 1'
#
loop_
_entity.id
_entity.type
_entity.pdbx_description
1 polymer ?
#
loop_
_entity_poly.entity_id
_entity_poly.type
_entity_poly.pdbx_seq_one_letter_code
_entity_poly.pdbx_strand_id
1 'polypeptide(L)'
;MLLAEFTRISALIAFMPDPKTIRLRNVIANFLELVTGNRVHPMFARIGGVAHDLPAHAENASQLIITELRTILPQLISSLNADELRGLAFLAPSDAISFGTSGPVAWASGLDNDLRFTDHYLNYGELGFTKPPLYHDGDAYSRFMAALDQLALSSALIEQVWPHLKSTQGQEVNVVLPKVVRAPEGNTYHWADGPTGINGWYLVSAGDKTPWRLKLRSASFNNFQALVPTLVGLQLDQLPAAIGSMFLVIGDLDR
;
A
#
# COMPACT_ATOMS: atom_id res chain seq x y z
N MET A 1 -11.09 -3.88 0.85
CA MET A 1 -10.66 -2.99 -0.23
C MET A 1 -10.66 -1.51 0.16
N LEU A 2 -11.80 -0.88 0.51
CA LEU A 2 -11.88 0.53 0.91
C LEU A 2 -10.79 0.95 1.92
N LEU A 3 -10.66 0.24 3.03
CA LEU A 3 -9.67 0.55 4.07
C LEU A 3 -8.23 0.34 3.60
N ALA A 4 -7.99 -0.61 2.70
CA ALA A 4 -6.66 -0.84 2.12
C ALA A 4 -6.21 0.39 1.31
N GLU A 5 -7.10 0.97 0.50
CA GLU A 5 -6.77 2.16 -0.29
C GLU A 5 -6.58 3.41 0.59
N PHE A 6 -7.39 3.62 1.64
CA PHE A 6 -7.13 4.70 2.61
C PHE A 6 -5.82 4.52 3.36
N THR A 7 -5.47 3.29 3.73
CA THR A 7 -4.18 2.97 4.36
C THR A 7 -3.03 3.25 3.39
N ARG A 8 -3.19 2.91 2.11
CA ARG A 8 -2.21 3.21 1.05
C ARG A 8 -1.98 4.71 0.92
N ILE A 9 -3.03 5.50 0.81
CA ILE A 9 -2.92 6.96 0.76
C ILE A 9 -2.18 7.48 2.00
N SER A 10 -2.62 7.09 3.21
CA SER A 10 -2.02 7.53 4.47
C SER A 10 -0.53 7.17 4.57
N ALA A 11 -0.15 5.98 4.12
CA ALA A 11 1.23 5.51 4.17
C ALA A 11 2.12 6.24 3.16
N LEU A 12 1.67 6.40 1.90
CA LEU A 12 2.49 7.03 0.86
C LEU A 12 2.70 8.53 1.13
N ILE A 13 1.68 9.27 1.55
CA ILE A 13 1.83 10.69 1.91
C ILE A 13 2.73 10.91 3.14
N ALA A 14 2.97 9.86 3.95
CA ALA A 14 3.90 9.94 5.07
C ALA A 14 5.36 10.16 4.63
N PHE A 15 5.71 9.72 3.44
CA PHE A 15 7.04 9.92 2.85
C PHE A 15 7.20 11.28 2.14
N MET A 16 6.14 12.09 2.14
CA MET A 16 6.10 13.42 1.52
C MET A 16 5.78 14.46 2.61
N PRO A 17 6.75 14.83 3.47
CA PRO A 17 6.52 15.68 4.63
C PRO A 17 6.20 17.12 4.21
N ASP A 18 4.92 17.46 4.21
CA ASP A 18 4.36 18.78 3.97
C ASP A 18 3.24 19.03 5.02
N PRO A 19 3.02 20.24 5.51
CA PRO A 19 1.93 20.52 6.47
C PRO A 19 0.56 20.03 5.99
N LYS A 20 0.28 20.06 4.68
CA LYS A 20 -0.99 19.60 4.09
C LYS A 20 -1.12 18.08 4.15
N THR A 21 -0.03 17.33 3.86
CA THR A 21 -0.03 15.87 3.96
C THR A 21 -0.16 15.41 5.40
N ILE A 22 0.47 16.10 6.36
CA ILE A 22 0.31 15.82 7.80
C ILE A 22 -1.14 16.01 8.22
N ARG A 23 -1.79 17.10 7.78
CA ARG A 23 -3.22 17.33 8.04
C ARG A 23 -4.09 16.23 7.43
N LEU A 24 -3.90 15.93 6.16
CA LEU A 24 -4.68 14.88 5.46
C LEU A 24 -4.52 13.52 6.13
N ARG A 25 -3.32 13.15 6.57
CA ARG A 25 -3.10 11.91 7.34
C ARG A 25 -3.93 11.87 8.62
N ASN A 26 -4.03 12.98 9.34
CA ASN A 26 -4.88 13.07 10.54
C ASN A 26 -6.36 12.89 10.20
N VAL A 27 -6.83 13.46 9.09
CA VAL A 27 -8.22 13.28 8.63
C VAL A 27 -8.48 11.82 8.25
N ILE A 28 -7.55 11.17 7.55
CA ILE A 28 -7.65 9.74 7.24
C ILE A 28 -7.63 8.89 8.51
N ALA A 29 -6.78 9.21 9.49
CA ALA A 29 -6.75 8.50 10.77
C ALA A 29 -8.09 8.63 11.53
N ASN A 30 -8.74 9.81 11.51
CA ASN A 30 -10.08 9.99 12.07
C ASN A 30 -11.13 9.15 11.33
N PHE A 31 -11.03 9.04 10.00
CA PHE A 31 -11.89 8.17 9.20
C PHE A 31 -11.68 6.69 9.54
N LEU A 32 -10.43 6.23 9.67
CA LEU A 32 -10.12 4.86 10.07
C LEU A 32 -10.69 4.57 11.47
N GLU A 33 -10.54 5.50 12.41
CA GLU A 33 -11.12 5.40 13.76
C GLU A 33 -12.65 5.32 13.72
N LEU A 34 -13.30 6.17 12.91
CA LEU A 34 -14.74 6.15 12.70
C LEU A 34 -15.23 4.77 12.22
N VAL A 35 -14.50 4.16 11.27
CA VAL A 35 -14.91 2.90 10.64
C VAL A 35 -14.48 1.68 11.44
N THR A 36 -13.35 1.73 12.16
CA THR A 36 -12.72 0.52 12.72
C THR A 36 -12.51 0.59 14.24
N GLY A 37 -12.70 1.76 14.84
CA GLY A 37 -12.37 2.03 16.23
C GLY A 37 -10.88 2.31 16.50
N ASN A 38 -10.01 2.25 15.47
CA ASN A 38 -8.57 2.47 15.60
C ASN A 38 -8.05 3.43 14.53
N ARG A 39 -7.16 4.34 14.93
CA ARG A 39 -6.50 5.31 14.02
C ARG A 39 -5.41 4.68 13.19
N VAL A 40 -4.75 3.66 13.72
CA VAL A 40 -3.62 2.93 13.13
C VAL A 40 -3.78 1.45 13.45
N HIS A 41 -3.39 0.58 12.52
CA HIS A 41 -3.50 -0.88 12.65
C HIS A 41 -4.93 -1.38 12.95
N PRO A 42 -5.90 -1.09 12.07
CA PRO A 42 -7.29 -1.50 12.29
C PRO A 42 -7.43 -3.03 12.29
N MET A 43 -8.00 -3.57 13.37
CA MET A 43 -8.35 -4.99 13.51
C MET A 43 -9.76 -5.27 12.94
N PHE A 44 -10.02 -4.77 11.73
CA PHE A 44 -11.35 -4.78 11.12
C PHE A 44 -11.62 -6.07 10.32
N ALA A 45 -10.64 -6.51 9.52
CA ALA A 45 -10.73 -7.77 8.81
C ALA A 45 -10.57 -8.96 9.78
N ARG A 46 -11.44 -9.96 9.64
CA ARG A 46 -11.46 -11.16 10.46
C ARG A 46 -11.58 -12.39 9.59
N ILE A 47 -11.24 -13.57 10.12
CA ILE A 47 -11.54 -14.82 9.45
C ILE A 47 -13.07 -14.90 9.31
N GLY A 48 -13.54 -15.06 8.07
CA GLY A 48 -14.96 -15.11 7.75
C GLY A 48 -15.63 -13.78 7.41
N GLY A 49 -14.90 -12.65 7.37
CA GLY A 49 -15.47 -11.36 6.97
C GLY A 49 -14.86 -10.15 7.64
N VAL A 50 -15.70 -9.20 8.08
CA VAL A 50 -15.29 -7.97 8.76
C VAL A 50 -15.99 -7.83 10.12
N ALA A 51 -15.50 -6.93 10.96
CA ALA A 51 -15.96 -6.79 12.35
C ALA A 51 -17.42 -6.32 12.45
N HIS A 52 -17.83 -5.40 11.60
CA HIS A 52 -19.18 -4.80 11.54
C HIS A 52 -19.33 -4.05 10.20
N ASP A 53 -20.56 -3.64 9.90
CA ASP A 53 -20.85 -2.84 8.71
C ASP A 53 -20.35 -1.40 8.85
N LEU A 54 -20.31 -0.68 7.71
CA LEU A 54 -19.86 0.71 7.66
C LEU A 54 -20.89 1.65 8.30
N PRO A 55 -20.46 2.67 9.05
CA PRO A 55 -21.36 3.69 9.57
C PRO A 55 -22.02 4.49 8.44
N ALA A 56 -23.26 4.93 8.65
CA ALA A 56 -24.08 5.61 7.62
C ALA A 56 -23.43 6.85 6.99
N HIS A 57 -22.56 7.56 7.72
CA HIS A 57 -21.88 8.77 7.25
C HIS A 57 -20.45 8.54 6.72
N ALA A 58 -20.01 7.27 6.65
CA ALA A 58 -18.67 6.93 6.18
C ALA A 58 -18.41 7.38 4.74
N GLU A 59 -19.42 7.31 3.86
CA GLU A 59 -19.27 7.77 2.49
C GLU A 59 -18.97 9.26 2.39
N ASN A 60 -19.73 10.11 3.10
CA ASN A 60 -19.51 11.55 3.08
C ASN A 60 -18.13 11.93 3.62
N ALA A 61 -17.68 11.27 4.70
CA ALA A 61 -16.35 11.46 5.25
C ALA A 61 -15.26 11.04 4.24
N SER A 62 -15.47 9.93 3.54
CA SER A 62 -14.60 9.45 2.47
C SER A 62 -14.47 10.46 1.32
N GLN A 63 -15.59 11.03 0.84
CA GLN A 63 -15.60 12.01 -0.25
C GLN A 63 -14.84 13.29 0.10
N LEU A 64 -14.92 13.76 1.33
CA LEU A 64 -14.14 14.91 1.80
C LEU A 64 -12.64 14.65 1.70
N ILE A 65 -12.19 13.47 2.11
CA ILE A 65 -10.78 13.06 2.03
C ILE A 65 -10.30 13.02 0.58
N ILE A 66 -11.08 12.41 -0.32
CA ILE A 66 -10.75 12.33 -1.75
C ILE A 66 -10.64 13.72 -2.37
N THR A 67 -11.58 14.60 -2.03
CA THR A 67 -11.58 15.99 -2.53
C THR A 67 -10.34 16.74 -2.05
N GLU A 68 -9.97 16.60 -0.77
CA GLU A 68 -8.76 17.23 -0.23
C GLU A 68 -7.50 16.65 -0.91
N LEU A 69 -7.39 15.32 -1.06
CA LEU A 69 -6.28 14.67 -1.75
C LEU A 69 -6.11 15.20 -3.18
N ARG A 70 -7.20 15.27 -3.96
CA ARG A 70 -7.16 15.78 -5.33
C ARG A 70 -6.73 17.23 -5.42
N THR A 71 -7.03 18.02 -4.40
CA THR A 71 -6.60 19.43 -4.33
C THR A 71 -5.11 19.56 -4.06
N ILE A 72 -4.53 18.69 -3.21
CA ILE A 72 -3.11 18.78 -2.86
C ILE A 72 -2.20 18.03 -3.83
N LEU A 73 -2.69 17.03 -4.55
CA LEU A 73 -1.88 16.16 -5.42
C LEU A 73 -1.08 16.93 -6.48
N PRO A 74 -1.65 17.88 -7.25
CA PRO A 74 -0.88 18.69 -8.19
C PRO A 74 0.22 19.52 -7.51
N GLN A 75 -0.01 19.95 -6.27
CA GLN A 75 0.95 20.72 -5.48
C GLN A 75 2.11 19.84 -5.02
N LEU A 76 1.84 18.59 -4.62
CA LEU A 76 2.88 17.61 -4.29
C LEU A 76 3.75 17.31 -5.53
N ILE A 77 3.15 17.11 -6.69
CA ILE A 77 3.88 16.91 -7.95
C ILE A 77 4.79 18.12 -8.24
N SER A 78 4.26 19.33 -8.15
CA SER A 78 5.02 20.55 -8.43
C SER A 78 6.11 20.87 -7.40
N SER A 79 6.02 20.30 -6.19
CA SER A 79 7.03 20.47 -5.14
C SER A 79 8.24 19.55 -5.27
N LEU A 80 8.16 18.53 -6.12
CA LEU A 80 9.29 17.65 -6.38
C LEU A 80 10.38 18.41 -7.16
N ASN A 81 11.57 18.49 -6.58
CA ASN A 81 12.73 19.06 -7.28
C ASN A 81 13.29 18.03 -8.28
N ALA A 82 12.83 18.12 -9.52
CA ALA A 82 13.24 17.18 -10.57
C ALA A 82 14.76 17.22 -10.82
N ASP A 83 15.40 18.39 -10.71
CA ASP A 83 16.84 18.55 -10.97
C ASP A 83 17.69 17.83 -9.91
N GLU A 84 17.23 17.76 -8.68
CA GLU A 84 17.91 17.04 -7.59
C GLU A 84 17.59 15.54 -7.57
N LEU A 85 16.42 15.13 -8.05
CA LEU A 85 15.94 13.75 -7.91
C LEU A 85 16.20 12.88 -9.14
N ARG A 86 16.31 13.47 -10.35
CA ARG A 86 16.60 12.73 -11.58
C ARG A 86 18.01 12.16 -11.56
N GLY A 87 18.13 10.88 -11.91
CA GLY A 87 19.38 10.13 -11.87
C GLY A 87 19.88 9.79 -10.46
N LEU A 88 19.23 10.32 -9.40
CA LEU A 88 19.61 10.04 -8.01
C LEU A 88 19.25 8.61 -7.62
N ALA A 89 20.20 7.89 -7.02
CA ALA A 89 20.01 6.54 -6.49
C ALA A 89 19.41 5.59 -7.55
N PHE A 90 20.01 5.55 -8.72
CA PHE A 90 19.58 4.74 -9.87
C PHE A 90 19.57 3.25 -9.52
N LEU A 91 18.48 2.55 -9.82
CA LEU A 91 18.29 1.11 -9.69
C LEU A 91 17.98 0.51 -11.07
N ALA A 92 18.91 -0.27 -11.59
CA ALA A 92 18.72 -0.94 -12.87
C ALA A 92 17.57 -1.97 -12.81
N PRO A 93 16.82 -2.20 -13.90
CA PRO A 93 15.77 -3.22 -13.95
C PRO A 93 16.25 -4.63 -13.56
N SER A 94 17.47 -5.00 -13.95
CA SER A 94 18.10 -6.29 -13.59
C SER A 94 18.29 -6.44 -12.10
N ASP A 95 18.73 -5.36 -11.43
CA ASP A 95 18.95 -5.35 -9.98
C ASP A 95 17.61 -5.33 -9.24
N ALA A 96 16.63 -4.56 -9.73
CA ALA A 96 15.28 -4.55 -9.20
C ALA A 96 14.64 -5.95 -9.21
N ILE A 97 14.85 -6.72 -10.28
CA ILE A 97 14.42 -8.13 -10.37
C ILE A 97 15.22 -9.00 -9.40
N SER A 98 16.54 -8.88 -9.39
CA SER A 98 17.44 -9.71 -8.57
C SER A 98 17.15 -9.58 -7.08
N PHE A 99 16.87 -8.36 -6.59
CA PHE A 99 16.48 -8.11 -5.21
C PHE A 99 15.00 -8.39 -4.92
N GLY A 100 14.19 -8.67 -5.95
CA GLY A 100 12.76 -8.93 -5.79
C GLY A 100 12.00 -7.70 -5.28
N THR A 101 12.33 -6.52 -5.78
CA THR A 101 11.66 -5.27 -5.39
C THR A 101 10.19 -5.27 -5.81
N SER A 102 9.39 -4.45 -5.16
CA SER A 102 7.96 -4.29 -5.46
C SER A 102 7.47 -2.88 -5.12
N GLY A 103 6.25 -2.57 -5.52
CA GLY A 103 5.66 -1.26 -5.31
C GLY A 103 6.36 -0.15 -6.10
N PRO A 104 6.32 1.11 -5.62
CA PRO A 104 6.88 2.25 -6.35
C PRO A 104 8.34 2.09 -6.76
N VAL A 105 9.14 1.33 -5.99
CA VAL A 105 10.55 1.05 -6.31
C VAL A 105 10.67 0.20 -7.58
N ALA A 106 9.86 -0.84 -7.69
CA ALA A 106 9.85 -1.72 -8.85
C ALA A 106 9.24 -1.03 -10.08
N TRP A 107 8.13 -0.32 -9.89
CA TRP A 107 7.43 0.37 -10.99
C TRP A 107 8.28 1.49 -11.60
N ALA A 108 9.11 2.16 -10.79
CA ALA A 108 10.09 3.15 -11.26
C ALA A 108 11.18 2.56 -12.15
N SER A 109 11.49 1.28 -11.98
CA SER A 109 12.46 0.52 -12.77
C SER A 109 11.82 -0.32 -13.89
N GLY A 110 10.57 -0.07 -14.24
CA GLY A 110 9.86 -0.73 -15.34
C GLY A 110 9.29 -2.12 -15.04
N LEU A 111 9.25 -2.54 -13.77
CA LEU A 111 8.69 -3.84 -13.39
C LEU A 111 7.18 -3.73 -13.19
N ASP A 112 6.43 -4.48 -13.95
CA ASP A 112 4.97 -4.56 -13.89
C ASP A 112 4.51 -5.67 -12.94
N ASN A 113 4.51 -5.39 -11.65
CA ASN A 113 4.19 -6.38 -10.62
C ASN A 113 3.12 -5.92 -9.61
N ASP A 114 2.23 -5.01 -10.01
CA ASP A 114 1.08 -4.60 -9.19
C ASP A 114 0.01 -5.69 -9.19
N LEU A 115 -0.18 -6.37 -8.06
CA LEU A 115 -1.08 -7.52 -7.92
C LEU A 115 -2.55 -7.16 -8.14
N ARG A 116 -2.94 -5.90 -7.98
CA ARG A 116 -4.31 -5.47 -8.25
C ARG A 116 -4.69 -5.64 -9.73
N PHE A 117 -3.69 -5.62 -10.64
CA PHE A 117 -3.84 -5.83 -12.07
C PHE A 117 -3.45 -7.22 -12.53
N THR A 118 -2.51 -7.87 -11.85
CA THR A 118 -1.92 -9.14 -12.32
C THR A 118 -2.54 -10.37 -11.66
N ASP A 119 -3.08 -10.26 -10.46
CA ASP A 119 -3.60 -11.40 -9.68
C ASP A 119 -5.08 -11.23 -9.25
N HIS A 120 -5.68 -10.06 -9.46
CA HIS A 120 -7.11 -9.77 -9.23
C HIS A 120 -7.67 -10.28 -7.89
N TYR A 121 -6.90 -10.13 -6.81
CA TYR A 121 -7.39 -10.49 -5.48
C TYR A 121 -8.49 -9.53 -5.01
N LEU A 122 -9.35 -9.97 -4.11
CA LEU A 122 -10.58 -9.27 -3.71
C LEU A 122 -11.44 -8.95 -4.95
N ASN A 123 -12.06 -7.78 -4.99
CA ASN A 123 -12.92 -7.33 -6.09
C ASN A 123 -12.19 -6.38 -7.06
N TYR A 124 -10.85 -6.34 -7.06
CA TYR A 124 -10.13 -5.43 -7.98
C TYR A 124 -10.41 -5.73 -9.45
N GLY A 125 -10.55 -7.00 -9.82
CA GLY A 125 -10.89 -7.39 -11.20
C GLY A 125 -12.29 -6.97 -11.68
N GLU A 126 -13.19 -6.61 -10.76
CA GLU A 126 -14.56 -6.16 -11.09
C GLU A 126 -14.65 -4.64 -11.28
N LEU A 127 -13.60 -3.90 -10.92
CA LEU A 127 -13.56 -2.45 -11.02
C LEU A 127 -12.90 -2.00 -12.33
N GLY A 128 -13.53 -1.05 -13.00
CA GLY A 128 -12.99 -0.44 -14.22
C GLY A 128 -12.02 0.70 -13.89
N PHE A 129 -10.73 0.39 -13.69
CA PHE A 129 -9.72 1.41 -13.41
C PHE A 129 -8.52 1.29 -14.35
N THR A 130 -7.91 2.44 -14.63
CA THR A 130 -6.75 2.52 -15.52
C THR A 130 -5.47 2.31 -14.74
N LYS A 131 -4.61 1.45 -15.25
CA LYS A 131 -3.30 1.23 -14.68
C LYS A 131 -2.43 2.48 -14.81
N PRO A 132 -1.75 2.91 -13.74
CA PRO A 132 -0.76 3.98 -13.84
C PRO A 132 0.38 3.63 -14.78
N PRO A 133 1.06 4.64 -15.36
CA PRO A 133 2.21 4.40 -16.21
C PRO A 133 3.35 3.73 -15.44
N LEU A 134 4.14 2.91 -16.13
CA LEU A 134 5.43 2.46 -15.64
C LEU A 134 6.50 3.48 -15.99
N TYR A 135 7.41 3.70 -15.05
CA TYR A 135 8.61 4.51 -15.28
C TYR A 135 9.80 3.59 -15.59
N HIS A 136 10.79 4.10 -16.29
CA HIS A 136 11.95 3.29 -16.72
C HIS A 136 13.28 3.91 -16.32
N ASP A 137 13.26 5.10 -15.69
CA ASP A 137 14.48 5.81 -15.30
C ASP A 137 15.11 5.22 -14.02
N GLY A 138 14.37 4.46 -13.21
CA GLY A 138 14.87 3.75 -12.02
C GLY A 138 15.43 4.66 -10.91
N ASP A 139 15.17 5.96 -10.96
CA ASP A 139 15.71 6.97 -10.08
C ASP A 139 14.73 7.42 -8.97
N ALA A 140 15.18 8.28 -8.08
CA ALA A 140 14.35 8.79 -6.99
C ALA A 140 13.14 9.59 -7.50
N TYR A 141 13.29 10.36 -8.59
CA TYR A 141 12.19 11.11 -9.19
C TYR A 141 11.07 10.18 -9.64
N SER A 142 11.41 9.15 -10.41
CA SER A 142 10.45 8.17 -10.94
C SER A 142 9.77 7.39 -9.81
N ARG A 143 10.47 7.10 -8.71
CA ARG A 143 9.86 6.46 -7.53
C ARG A 143 8.83 7.34 -6.85
N PHE A 144 9.10 8.63 -6.67
CA PHE A 144 8.12 9.58 -6.13
C PHE A 144 6.94 9.76 -7.09
N MET A 145 7.18 9.87 -8.39
CA MET A 145 6.10 9.96 -9.37
C MET A 145 5.21 8.72 -9.37
N ALA A 146 5.80 7.52 -9.34
CA ALA A 146 5.04 6.27 -9.22
C ALA A 146 4.18 6.23 -7.94
N ALA A 147 4.69 6.73 -6.81
CA ALA A 147 3.92 6.83 -5.57
C ALA A 147 2.78 7.85 -5.67
N LEU A 148 2.97 8.99 -6.32
CA LEU A 148 1.93 10.00 -6.54
C LEU A 148 0.81 9.48 -7.47
N ASP A 149 1.15 8.72 -8.50
CA ASP A 149 0.18 8.05 -9.36
C ASP A 149 -0.66 7.03 -8.58
N GLN A 150 -0.07 6.36 -7.59
CA GLN A 150 -0.82 5.47 -6.70
C GLN A 150 -1.82 6.21 -5.82
N LEU A 151 -1.53 7.45 -5.41
CA LEU A 151 -2.50 8.28 -4.69
C LEU A 151 -3.72 8.61 -5.57
N ALA A 152 -3.48 8.96 -6.83
CA ALA A 152 -4.55 9.21 -7.80
C ALA A 152 -5.39 7.95 -8.05
N LEU A 153 -4.73 6.80 -8.27
CA LEU A 153 -5.40 5.51 -8.45
C LEU A 153 -6.24 5.13 -7.24
N SER A 154 -5.69 5.22 -6.02
CA SER A 154 -6.41 4.88 -4.79
C SER A 154 -7.66 5.75 -4.62
N SER A 155 -7.59 7.05 -4.97
CA SER A 155 -8.75 7.93 -4.91
C SER A 155 -9.86 7.49 -5.87
N ALA A 156 -9.51 7.08 -7.08
CA ALA A 156 -10.47 6.58 -8.08
C ALA A 156 -11.08 5.24 -7.67
N LEU A 157 -10.28 4.33 -7.11
CA LEU A 157 -10.75 3.04 -6.60
C LEU A 157 -11.74 3.20 -5.45
N ILE A 158 -11.46 4.11 -4.50
CA ILE A 158 -12.37 4.39 -3.39
C ILE A 158 -13.75 4.85 -3.90
N GLU A 159 -13.80 5.72 -4.90
CA GLU A 159 -15.08 6.16 -5.47
C GLU A 159 -15.86 5.01 -6.11
N GLN A 160 -15.17 4.13 -6.83
CA GLN A 160 -15.81 2.99 -7.49
C GLN A 160 -16.31 1.91 -6.52
N VAL A 161 -15.73 1.82 -5.33
CA VAL A 161 -16.14 0.84 -4.31
C VAL A 161 -17.48 1.21 -3.66
N TRP A 162 -17.81 2.49 -3.52
CA TRP A 162 -19.01 2.93 -2.82
C TRP A 162 -20.34 2.41 -3.38
N PRO A 163 -20.59 2.36 -4.70
CA PRO A 163 -21.80 1.75 -5.25
C PRO A 163 -21.95 0.28 -4.86
N HIS A 164 -20.85 -0.50 -4.84
CA HIS A 164 -20.85 -1.90 -4.43
C HIS A 164 -21.17 -2.05 -2.92
N LEU A 165 -20.56 -1.20 -2.08
CA LEU A 165 -20.83 -1.20 -0.64
C LEU A 165 -22.29 -0.87 -0.33
N LYS A 166 -22.90 0.08 -1.06
CA LYS A 166 -24.32 0.41 -0.92
C LYS A 166 -25.23 -0.75 -1.29
N SER A 167 -24.90 -1.49 -2.35
CA SER A 167 -25.72 -2.62 -2.81
C SER A 167 -25.71 -3.81 -1.83
N THR A 168 -24.71 -3.87 -0.94
CA THR A 168 -24.56 -4.93 0.08
C THR A 168 -24.88 -4.47 1.49
N GLN A 169 -25.30 -3.24 1.67
CA GLN A 169 -25.60 -2.67 3.00
C GLN A 169 -26.69 -3.48 3.72
N GLY A 170 -26.45 -3.80 4.99
CA GLY A 170 -27.38 -4.59 5.82
C GLY A 170 -27.35 -6.10 5.58
N GLN A 171 -26.48 -6.58 4.69
CA GLN A 171 -26.21 -8.01 4.57
C GLN A 171 -25.28 -8.51 5.69
N GLU A 172 -25.22 -9.83 5.88
CA GLU A 172 -24.26 -10.40 6.83
C GLU A 172 -22.82 -10.06 6.43
N VAL A 173 -22.09 -9.44 7.35
CA VAL A 173 -20.71 -8.96 7.12
C VAL A 173 -19.65 -9.96 7.59
N ASN A 174 -20.04 -11.00 8.33
CA ASN A 174 -19.16 -12.07 8.74
C ASN A 174 -19.92 -13.37 8.99
N VAL A 175 -19.20 -14.49 9.01
CA VAL A 175 -19.73 -15.79 9.42
C VAL A 175 -19.41 -16.09 10.87
N VAL A 176 -20.35 -16.71 11.57
CA VAL A 176 -20.12 -17.18 12.94
C VAL A 176 -19.17 -18.37 12.90
N LEU A 177 -18.01 -18.21 13.49
CA LEU A 177 -16.98 -19.24 13.58
C LEU A 177 -17.05 -19.96 14.94
N PRO A 178 -16.60 -21.22 15.01
CA PRO A 178 -16.44 -21.91 16.29
C PRO A 178 -15.44 -21.16 17.18
N LYS A 179 -15.60 -21.30 18.51
CA LYS A 179 -14.74 -20.64 19.52
C LYS A 179 -13.23 -20.92 19.30
N VAL A 180 -12.91 -22.08 18.75
CA VAL A 180 -11.55 -22.47 18.37
C VAL A 180 -11.55 -22.75 16.87
N VAL A 181 -10.85 -21.90 16.12
CA VAL A 181 -10.61 -22.11 14.69
C VAL A 181 -9.35 -22.95 14.53
N ARG A 182 -9.42 -23.96 13.69
CA ARG A 182 -8.27 -24.80 13.31
C ARG A 182 -8.16 -24.80 11.80
N ALA A 183 -7.00 -24.48 11.28
CA ALA A 183 -6.73 -24.66 9.86
C ALA A 183 -6.51 -26.16 9.59
N PRO A 184 -7.01 -26.72 8.48
CA PRO A 184 -6.70 -28.09 8.09
C PRO A 184 -5.18 -28.27 7.93
N GLU A 185 -4.70 -29.51 8.04
CA GLU A 185 -3.29 -29.84 7.76
C GLU A 185 -2.95 -29.48 6.31
N GLY A 186 -1.80 -28.83 6.12
CA GLY A 186 -1.34 -28.40 4.81
C GLY A 186 -0.55 -27.10 4.87
N ASN A 187 -0.29 -26.56 3.70
CA ASN A 187 0.38 -25.26 3.57
C ASN A 187 -0.34 -24.39 2.53
N THR A 188 -0.20 -23.09 2.69
CA THR A 188 -0.73 -22.10 1.77
C THR A 188 0.18 -20.89 1.71
N TYR A 189 0.22 -20.24 0.54
CA TYR A 189 0.85 -18.95 0.36
C TYR A 189 -0.19 -17.98 -0.20
N HIS A 190 -0.26 -16.80 0.40
CA HIS A 190 -1.10 -15.71 -0.06
C HIS A 190 -0.31 -14.42 -0.06
N TRP A 191 -0.60 -13.55 -1.01
CA TRP A 191 0.03 -12.25 -1.13
C TRP A 191 -1.01 -11.15 -1.39
N ALA A 192 -0.62 -9.91 -1.12
CA ALA A 192 -1.42 -8.73 -1.42
C ALA A 192 -0.50 -7.52 -1.59
N ASP A 193 -0.94 -6.55 -2.38
CA ASP A 193 -0.24 -5.29 -2.52
C ASP A 193 -0.47 -4.38 -1.30
N GLY A 194 0.61 -4.11 -0.59
CA GLY A 194 0.67 -3.06 0.42
C GLY A 194 1.01 -1.69 -0.18
N PRO A 195 1.06 -0.64 0.63
CA PRO A 195 1.43 0.72 0.18
C PRO A 195 2.82 0.80 -0.47
N THR A 196 3.77 0.06 0.08
CA THR A 196 5.19 0.08 -0.33
C THR A 196 5.56 -1.08 -1.24
N GLY A 197 4.61 -1.99 -1.51
CA GLY A 197 4.76 -3.13 -2.40
C GLY A 197 4.16 -4.43 -1.85
N ILE A 198 4.55 -5.55 -2.42
CA ILE A 198 3.97 -6.86 -2.17
C ILE A 198 4.33 -7.37 -0.77
N ASN A 199 3.30 -7.77 -0.02
CA ASN A 199 3.41 -8.53 1.23
C ASN A 199 2.91 -9.96 1.01
N GLY A 200 3.63 -10.95 1.54
CA GLY A 200 3.30 -12.35 1.39
C GLY A 200 3.29 -13.10 2.72
N TRP A 201 2.38 -14.05 2.84
CA TRP A 201 2.22 -14.91 4.01
C TRP A 201 2.27 -16.37 3.59
N TYR A 202 3.26 -17.11 4.08
CA TYR A 202 3.35 -18.54 3.93
C TYR A 202 3.02 -19.21 5.26
N LEU A 203 1.94 -19.96 5.28
CA LEU A 203 1.42 -20.64 6.46
C LEU A 203 1.54 -22.15 6.30
N VAL A 204 2.06 -22.83 7.32
CA VAL A 204 2.00 -24.29 7.47
C VAL A 204 1.15 -24.63 8.68
N SER A 205 0.14 -25.46 8.47
CA SER A 205 -0.75 -25.97 9.53
C SER A 205 -0.56 -27.47 9.72
N ALA A 206 -0.53 -27.89 10.98
CA ALA A 206 -0.56 -29.30 11.40
C ALA A 206 -1.97 -29.71 11.90
N GLY A 207 -3.03 -28.99 11.56
CA GLY A 207 -4.38 -29.26 12.05
C GLY A 207 -4.69 -28.70 13.44
N ASP A 208 -3.77 -27.96 14.04
CA ASP A 208 -3.92 -27.38 15.38
C ASP A 208 -4.45 -25.94 15.34
N LYS A 209 -4.77 -25.41 16.55
CA LYS A 209 -5.21 -24.01 16.75
C LYS A 209 -4.12 -22.97 16.50
N THR A 210 -2.86 -23.39 16.49
CA THR A 210 -1.69 -22.54 16.20
C THR A 210 -0.99 -23.07 14.96
N PRO A 211 -0.49 -22.17 14.07
CA PRO A 211 0.27 -22.61 12.92
C PRO A 211 1.57 -23.30 13.34
N TRP A 212 1.96 -24.34 12.60
CA TRP A 212 3.28 -24.96 12.75
C TRP A 212 4.40 -24.00 12.34
N ARG A 213 4.17 -23.25 11.26
CA ARG A 213 5.11 -22.24 10.76
C ARG A 213 4.36 -21.11 10.08
N LEU A 214 4.81 -19.89 10.32
CA LEU A 214 4.44 -18.70 9.57
C LEU A 214 5.72 -18.02 9.08
N LYS A 215 5.77 -17.74 7.76
CA LYS A 215 6.81 -16.89 7.17
C LYS A 215 6.15 -15.69 6.51
N LEU A 216 6.67 -14.51 6.82
CA LEU A 216 6.25 -13.26 6.24
C LEU A 216 7.30 -12.80 5.22
N ARG A 217 6.83 -12.29 4.08
CA ARG A 217 7.61 -11.52 3.12
C ARG A 217 7.13 -10.09 3.20
N SER A 218 7.99 -9.16 3.50
CA SER A 218 7.67 -7.74 3.49
C SER A 218 8.26 -7.05 2.27
N ALA A 219 7.59 -5.98 1.80
CA ALA A 219 8.09 -5.18 0.70
C ALA A 219 9.39 -4.46 1.07
N SER A 220 9.43 -3.87 2.28
CA SER A 220 10.55 -3.06 2.74
C SER A 220 11.85 -3.84 2.84
N PHE A 221 11.81 -5.13 3.21
CA PHE A 221 13.03 -5.94 3.30
C PHE A 221 13.74 -6.10 1.95
N ASN A 222 12.98 -6.41 0.91
CA ASN A 222 13.53 -6.51 -0.45
C ASN A 222 13.98 -5.16 -0.99
N ASN A 223 13.17 -4.11 -0.80
CA ASN A 223 13.51 -2.75 -1.25
C ASN A 223 14.75 -2.20 -0.52
N PHE A 224 14.94 -2.56 0.77
CA PHE A 224 16.14 -2.17 1.52
C PHE A 224 17.41 -2.84 0.96
N GLN A 225 17.35 -4.10 0.57
CA GLN A 225 18.48 -4.76 -0.08
C GLN A 225 18.86 -4.05 -1.39
N ALA A 226 17.88 -3.62 -2.15
CA ALA A 226 18.09 -2.86 -3.39
C ALA A 226 18.61 -1.43 -3.15
N LEU A 227 18.40 -0.84 -1.98
CA LEU A 227 18.95 0.49 -1.64
C LEU A 227 20.47 0.48 -1.63
N VAL A 228 21.10 -0.56 -1.06
CA VAL A 228 22.56 -0.58 -0.79
C VAL A 228 23.40 -0.25 -2.02
N PRO A 229 23.23 -0.91 -3.18
CA PRO A 229 24.02 -0.58 -4.38
C PRO A 229 23.71 0.83 -4.93
N THR A 230 22.52 1.38 -4.69
CA THR A 230 22.16 2.72 -5.20
C THR A 230 22.80 3.87 -4.43
N LEU A 231 23.39 3.60 -3.27
CA LEU A 231 24.08 4.62 -2.46
C LEU A 231 25.54 4.85 -2.88
N VAL A 232 26.11 3.96 -3.69
CA VAL A 232 27.51 4.05 -4.09
C VAL A 232 27.73 5.27 -4.96
N GLY A 233 28.65 6.15 -4.53
CA GLY A 233 29.02 7.37 -5.26
C GLY A 233 28.13 8.59 -4.97
N LEU A 234 27.12 8.47 -4.10
CA LEU A 234 26.30 9.62 -3.69
C LEU A 234 27.05 10.55 -2.73
N GLN A 235 26.70 11.83 -2.79
CA GLN A 235 27.14 12.82 -1.79
C GLN A 235 26.30 12.67 -0.52
N LEU A 236 26.84 13.07 0.64
CA LEU A 236 26.15 12.91 1.93
C LEU A 236 24.83 13.68 2.03
N ASP A 237 24.73 14.82 1.38
CA ASP A 237 23.51 15.65 1.30
C ASP A 237 22.39 15.01 0.44
N GLN A 238 22.74 14.09 -0.45
CA GLN A 238 21.80 13.35 -1.30
C GLN A 238 21.16 12.15 -0.58
N LEU A 239 21.78 11.64 0.49
CA LEU A 239 21.33 10.44 1.18
C LEU A 239 19.88 10.51 1.69
N PRO A 240 19.39 11.62 2.29
CA PRO A 240 18.01 11.68 2.75
C PRO A 240 17.00 11.48 1.62
N ALA A 241 17.22 12.06 0.46
CA ALA A 241 16.35 11.91 -0.70
C ALA A 241 16.44 10.50 -1.29
N ALA A 242 17.64 9.94 -1.40
CA ALA A 242 17.86 8.58 -1.87
C ALA A 242 17.13 7.55 -1.00
N ILE A 243 17.34 7.60 0.32
CA ILE A 243 16.70 6.69 1.29
C ILE A 243 15.19 6.91 1.33
N GLY A 244 14.72 8.17 1.38
CA GLY A 244 13.30 8.53 1.40
C GLY A 244 12.54 8.01 0.18
N SER A 245 13.17 7.99 -0.99
CA SER A 245 12.56 7.48 -2.23
C SER A 245 12.34 5.97 -2.25
N MET A 246 12.93 5.21 -1.34
CA MET A 246 12.75 3.76 -1.25
C MET A 246 11.51 3.34 -0.45
N PHE A 247 10.80 4.28 0.16
CA PHE A 247 9.56 4.05 0.93
C PHE A 247 9.68 2.95 1.99
N LEU A 248 10.79 2.95 2.73
CA LEU A 248 11.08 1.92 3.73
C LEU A 248 10.29 2.15 5.03
N VAL A 249 9.66 1.09 5.53
CA VAL A 249 8.98 1.07 6.82
C VAL A 249 9.82 0.25 7.79
N ILE A 250 10.36 0.87 8.84
CA ILE A 250 11.30 0.22 9.77
C ILE A 250 10.68 -1.00 10.46
N GLY A 251 9.42 -0.90 10.92
CA GLY A 251 8.72 -2.05 11.52
C GLY A 251 8.45 -3.20 10.54
N ASP A 252 8.54 -2.95 9.24
CA ASP A 252 8.40 -3.93 8.17
C ASP A 252 9.76 -4.63 7.84
N LEU A 253 10.87 -4.03 8.26
CA LEU A 253 12.21 -4.60 8.13
C LEU A 253 12.55 -5.56 9.28
N ASP A 254 12.02 -5.31 10.47
CA ASP A 254 12.31 -6.05 11.69
C ASP A 254 11.34 -7.23 11.87
N ARG A 255 11.53 -8.31 11.07
CA ARG A 255 10.68 -9.51 11.07
C ARG A 255 11.44 -10.80 10.89
#